data_b03c2793e4b06ecf2ebb0afe95ec4b1c
#
_entry.id   b03c2793e4b06ecf2ebb0afe95ec4b1c
#
_cell.length_a   1.000
_cell.length_b   1.000
_cell.length_c   1.000
_cell.angle_alpha   90.00
_cell.angle_beta   90.00
_cell.angle_gamma   90.00
#
_symmetry.space_group_name_H-M   'P 1'
#
loop_
_entity.id
_entity.type
_entity.pdbx_description
1 polymer ?
#
loop_
_entity_poly.entity_id
_entity_poly.type
_entity_poly.pdbx_seq_one_letter_code
_entity_poly.pdbx_strand_id
1 'polypeptide(L)'
;MDHVHSPIVEKTSIRWLKSKTSEDWVDLAISNPIEILLDHANCERKAAGVALQLMFRYVSEPGLSEVLSPLVREELEHFERVLSILNARGRKLQKLAAPPYGAILAKNICKDEPRRMLDSFLVAGLIEARSHERMNLLSI
;
A
#
# COMPACT_ATOMS: atom_id res chain seq x y z
N MET A 1 -21.29 27.89 28.53
CA MET A 1 -21.46 26.75 27.61
C MET A 1 -20.08 26.41 27.09
N ASP A 2 -19.44 25.45 27.76
CA ASP A 2 -18.08 25.08 27.50
C ASP A 2 -18.03 24.13 26.30
N HIS A 3 -17.43 24.59 25.20
CA HIS A 3 -17.10 23.74 24.08
C HIS A 3 -15.96 22.81 24.51
N VAL A 4 -16.31 21.58 24.87
CA VAL A 4 -15.36 20.51 25.07
C VAL A 4 -14.75 20.20 23.69
N HIS A 5 -13.56 20.73 23.44
CA HIS A 5 -12.70 20.28 22.36
C HIS A 5 -12.28 18.85 22.71
N SER A 6 -12.85 17.87 22.01
CA SER A 6 -12.29 16.54 22.01
C SER A 6 -10.85 16.62 21.48
N PRO A 7 -9.87 16.05 22.17
CA PRO A 7 -8.52 16.05 21.66
C PRO A 7 -8.52 15.26 20.34
N ILE A 8 -8.10 15.93 19.26
CA ILE A 8 -7.75 15.26 18.01
C ILE A 8 -6.62 14.32 18.38
N VAL A 9 -6.93 13.02 18.47
CA VAL A 9 -5.89 12.00 18.60
C VAL A 9 -5.02 12.12 17.37
N GLU A 10 -3.83 12.68 17.54
CA GLU A 10 -2.81 12.65 16.49
C GLU A 10 -2.59 11.18 16.12
N LYS A 11 -3.15 10.78 14.97
CA LYS A 11 -2.89 9.45 14.43
C LYS A 11 -1.38 9.32 14.26
N THR A 12 -0.82 8.30 14.89
CA THR A 12 0.60 7.98 14.86
C THR A 12 1.15 8.12 13.46
N SER A 13 1.97 9.15 13.23
CA SER A 13 2.67 9.31 11.98
C SER A 13 3.63 8.14 11.82
N ILE A 14 3.55 7.44 10.68
CA ILE A 14 4.53 6.41 10.36
C ILE A 14 5.87 7.10 10.22
N ARG A 15 6.82 6.79 11.09
CA ARG A 15 8.13 7.48 11.19
C ARG A 15 8.95 7.48 9.90
N TRP A 16 8.68 6.55 8.99
CA TRP A 16 9.37 6.43 7.70
C TRP A 16 8.94 7.47 6.68
N LEU A 17 7.73 8.01 6.85
CA LEU A 17 7.19 8.99 5.93
C LEU A 17 7.57 10.40 6.40
N LYS A 18 8.34 11.12 5.57
CA LYS A 18 8.74 12.50 5.83
C LYS A 18 7.64 13.51 5.51
N SER A 19 6.66 13.14 4.72
CA SER A 19 5.52 13.99 4.34
C SER A 19 4.22 13.27 4.64
N LYS A 20 3.22 14.01 5.09
CA LYS A 20 1.85 13.52 5.27
C LYS A 20 1.08 13.60 3.97
N THR A 21 0.08 12.72 3.80
CA THR A 21 -0.91 12.87 2.73
C THR A 21 -1.71 14.15 2.98
N SER A 22 -1.97 14.93 1.92
CA SER A 22 -2.71 16.19 2.01
C SER A 22 -4.19 15.97 2.37
N GLU A 23 -4.80 16.99 3.00
CA GLU A 23 -6.23 16.98 3.29
C GLU A 23 -7.06 16.95 1.99
N ASP A 24 -6.61 17.65 0.95
CA ASP A 24 -7.24 17.61 -0.38
C ASP A 24 -7.36 16.20 -0.94
N TRP A 25 -6.38 15.32 -0.65
CA TRP A 25 -6.45 13.92 -1.06
C TRP A 25 -7.57 13.18 -0.33
N VAL A 26 -7.77 13.46 0.96
CA VAL A 26 -8.84 12.83 1.75
C VAL A 26 -10.21 13.22 1.20
N ASP A 27 -10.42 14.49 0.92
CA ASP A 27 -11.67 15.01 0.35
C ASP A 27 -11.96 14.39 -1.03
N LEU A 28 -10.93 14.30 -1.87
CA LEU A 28 -11.02 13.66 -3.17
C LEU A 28 -11.36 12.17 -3.04
N ALA A 29 -10.72 11.46 -2.11
CA ALA A 29 -10.94 10.04 -1.88
C ALA A 29 -12.37 9.75 -1.39
N ILE A 30 -12.88 10.54 -0.45
CA ILE A 30 -14.25 10.40 0.06
C ILE A 30 -15.27 10.67 -1.05
N SER A 31 -14.98 11.60 -1.95
CA SER A 31 -15.84 11.93 -3.08
C SER A 31 -15.82 10.89 -4.21
N ASN A 32 -14.82 10.00 -4.23
CA ASN A 32 -14.61 9.00 -5.29
C ASN A 32 -14.37 7.59 -4.72
N PRO A 33 -15.31 7.03 -3.96
CA PRO A 33 -15.08 5.79 -3.21
C PRO A 33 -14.88 4.56 -4.11
N ILE A 34 -15.44 4.53 -5.30
CA ILE A 34 -15.25 3.42 -6.24
C ILE A 34 -13.83 3.42 -6.81
N GLU A 35 -13.34 4.58 -7.19
CA GLU A 35 -11.97 4.76 -7.68
C GLU A 35 -10.95 4.36 -6.61
N ILE A 36 -11.18 4.73 -5.36
CA ILE A 36 -10.35 4.31 -4.23
C ILE A 36 -10.35 2.81 -4.03
N LEU A 37 -11.51 2.15 -4.11
CA LEU A 37 -11.60 0.69 -4.01
C LEU A 37 -10.88 -0.01 -5.17
N LEU A 38 -11.02 0.50 -6.39
CA LEU A 38 -10.32 -0.03 -7.56
C LEU A 38 -8.80 0.14 -7.43
N ASP A 39 -8.35 1.31 -7.00
CA ASP A 39 -6.92 1.58 -6.76
C ASP A 39 -6.38 0.66 -5.66
N HIS A 40 -7.10 0.53 -4.55
CA HIS A 40 -6.70 -0.32 -3.44
C HIS A 40 -6.61 -1.79 -3.86
N ALA A 41 -7.61 -2.33 -4.56
CA ALA A 41 -7.55 -3.70 -5.08
C ALA A 41 -6.33 -3.93 -6.00
N ASN A 42 -6.01 -2.95 -6.85
CA ASN A 42 -4.82 -3.02 -7.71
C ASN A 42 -3.51 -2.93 -6.90
N CYS A 43 -3.48 -2.14 -5.83
CA CYS A 43 -2.32 -2.04 -4.93
C CYS A 43 -2.05 -3.36 -4.20
N GLU A 44 -3.07 -3.98 -3.60
CA GLU A 44 -2.94 -5.27 -2.90
C GLU A 44 -2.43 -6.37 -3.84
N ARG A 45 -3.00 -6.46 -5.02
CA ARG A 45 -2.54 -7.41 -6.05
C ARG A 45 -1.09 -7.18 -6.45
N LYS A 46 -0.67 -5.92 -6.59
CA LYS A 46 0.73 -5.57 -6.91
C LYS A 46 1.67 -5.90 -5.76
N ALA A 47 1.26 -5.63 -4.51
CA ALA A 47 2.04 -5.95 -3.33
C ALA A 47 2.32 -7.46 -3.24
N ALA A 48 1.30 -8.29 -3.44
CA ALA A 48 1.47 -9.75 -3.54
C ALA A 48 2.47 -10.15 -4.65
N GLY A 49 2.35 -9.53 -5.82
CA GLY A 49 3.24 -9.77 -6.97
C GLY A 49 4.69 -9.37 -6.69
N VAL A 50 4.93 -8.24 -6.04
CA VAL A 50 6.28 -7.78 -5.66
C VAL A 50 6.91 -8.74 -4.65
N ALA A 51 6.18 -9.11 -3.61
CA ALA A 51 6.68 -10.05 -2.60
C ALA A 51 7.03 -11.41 -3.24
N LEU A 52 6.18 -11.90 -4.14
CA LEU A 52 6.42 -13.15 -4.87
C LEU A 52 7.65 -13.05 -5.77
N GLN A 53 7.85 -11.96 -6.49
CA GLN A 53 9.04 -11.72 -7.31
C GLN A 53 10.33 -11.67 -6.48
N LEU A 54 10.28 -11.09 -5.29
CA LEU A 54 11.43 -11.08 -4.36
C LEU A 54 11.77 -12.50 -3.88
N MET A 55 10.77 -13.33 -3.58
CA MET A 55 10.99 -14.75 -3.24
C MET A 55 11.69 -15.50 -4.38
N PHE A 56 11.27 -15.30 -5.62
CA PHE A 56 11.90 -15.95 -6.77
C PHE A 56 13.32 -15.45 -7.02
N ARG A 57 13.55 -14.15 -6.90
CA ARG A 57 14.86 -13.56 -7.16
C ARG A 57 15.89 -13.94 -6.11
N TYR A 58 15.49 -13.97 -4.86
CA TYR A 58 16.37 -14.21 -3.71
C TYR A 58 16.09 -15.56 -3.04
N VAL A 59 15.90 -16.58 -3.85
CA VAL A 59 15.51 -17.92 -3.39
C VAL A 59 16.52 -18.55 -2.41
N SER A 60 17.80 -18.15 -2.51
CA SER A 60 18.86 -18.65 -1.63
C SER A 60 19.06 -17.84 -0.35
N GLU A 61 18.28 -16.75 -0.17
CA GLU A 61 18.40 -15.92 1.03
C GLU A 61 17.74 -16.64 2.22
N PRO A 62 18.50 -16.94 3.30
CA PRO A 62 17.98 -17.70 4.41
C PRO A 62 16.79 -17.00 5.11
N GLY A 63 15.70 -17.71 5.34
CA GLY A 63 14.53 -17.21 6.06
C GLY A 63 13.61 -16.29 5.26
N LEU A 64 14.00 -15.90 4.05
CA LEU A 64 13.22 -14.93 3.28
C LEU A 64 11.88 -15.49 2.81
N SER A 65 11.87 -16.72 2.31
CA SER A 65 10.63 -17.37 1.86
C SER A 65 9.64 -17.59 2.98
N GLU A 66 10.12 -17.91 4.17
CA GLU A 66 9.30 -18.09 5.38
C GLU A 66 8.60 -16.80 5.81
N VAL A 67 9.23 -15.65 5.58
CA VAL A 67 8.67 -14.34 5.87
C VAL A 67 7.73 -13.86 4.77
N LEU A 68 8.13 -13.98 3.51
CA LEU A 68 7.39 -13.43 2.38
C LEU A 68 6.18 -14.28 1.97
N SER A 69 6.22 -15.60 2.15
CA SER A 69 5.11 -16.47 1.76
C SER A 69 3.81 -16.18 2.52
N PRO A 70 3.82 -16.00 3.87
CA PRO A 70 2.65 -15.53 4.59
C PRO A 70 2.17 -14.15 4.12
N LEU A 71 3.11 -13.22 3.87
CA LEU A 71 2.79 -11.89 3.38
C LEU A 71 2.06 -11.92 2.03
N VAL A 72 2.52 -12.71 1.08
CA VAL A 72 1.83 -12.89 -0.22
C VAL A 72 0.39 -13.33 -0.03
N ARG A 73 0.15 -14.28 0.87
CA ARG A 73 -1.22 -14.75 1.17
C ARG A 73 -2.09 -13.66 1.79
N GLU A 74 -1.52 -12.88 2.72
CA GLU A 74 -2.21 -11.76 3.36
C GLU A 74 -2.63 -10.71 2.33
N GLU A 75 -1.72 -10.32 1.43
CA GLU A 75 -2.02 -9.34 0.37
C GLU A 75 -3.09 -9.85 -0.60
N LEU A 76 -3.08 -11.13 -0.95
CA LEU A 76 -4.13 -11.74 -1.76
C LEU A 76 -5.47 -11.80 -1.03
N GLU A 77 -5.47 -12.07 0.27
CA GLU A 77 -6.69 -12.04 1.08
C GLU A 77 -7.28 -10.62 1.15
N HIS A 78 -6.45 -9.59 1.33
CA HIS A 78 -6.88 -8.20 1.26
C HIS A 78 -7.48 -7.87 -0.11
N PHE A 79 -6.81 -8.27 -1.19
CA PHE A 79 -7.33 -8.12 -2.55
C PHE A 79 -8.70 -8.76 -2.72
N GLU A 80 -8.89 -9.99 -2.27
CA GLU A 80 -10.17 -10.71 -2.36
C GLU A 80 -11.28 -10.01 -1.58
N ARG A 81 -10.99 -9.45 -0.39
CA ARG A 81 -11.93 -8.66 0.40
C ARG A 81 -12.38 -7.41 -0.35
N VAL A 82 -11.45 -6.66 -0.92
CA VAL A 82 -11.79 -5.46 -1.70
C VAL A 82 -12.58 -5.83 -2.96
N LEU A 83 -12.21 -6.92 -3.63
CA LEU A 83 -12.93 -7.44 -4.79
C LEU A 83 -14.38 -7.81 -4.44
N SER A 84 -14.61 -8.44 -3.28
CA SER A 84 -15.96 -8.72 -2.77
C SER A 84 -16.79 -7.45 -2.58
N ILE A 85 -16.18 -6.39 -2.02
CA ILE A 85 -16.87 -5.10 -1.83
C ILE A 85 -17.23 -4.45 -3.17
N LEU A 86 -16.33 -4.50 -4.15
CA LEU A 86 -16.58 -4.00 -5.50
C LEU A 86 -17.74 -4.76 -6.16
N ASN A 87 -17.72 -6.09 -6.10
CA ASN A 87 -18.76 -6.94 -6.66
C ASN A 87 -20.13 -6.69 -6.02
N ALA A 88 -20.19 -6.53 -4.69
CA ALA A 88 -21.42 -6.19 -3.96
C ALA A 88 -21.99 -4.83 -4.38
N ARG A 89 -21.16 -3.92 -4.88
CA ARG A 89 -21.56 -2.62 -5.43
C ARG A 89 -21.84 -2.66 -6.94
N GLY A 90 -21.89 -3.83 -7.55
CA GLY A 90 -22.11 -4.00 -8.98
C GLY A 90 -20.95 -3.51 -9.85
N ARG A 91 -19.75 -3.45 -9.28
CA ARG A 91 -18.54 -2.99 -9.98
C ARG A 91 -17.59 -4.16 -10.22
N LYS A 92 -16.96 -4.16 -11.39
CA LYS A 92 -15.93 -5.14 -11.74
C LYS A 92 -14.55 -4.53 -11.58
N LEU A 93 -13.57 -5.36 -11.26
CA LEU A 93 -12.17 -4.96 -11.26
C LEU A 93 -11.79 -4.41 -12.65
N GLN A 94 -11.16 -3.26 -12.67
CA GLN A 94 -10.69 -2.60 -13.88
C GLN A 94 -9.22 -2.25 -13.73
N LYS A 95 -8.52 -2.22 -14.86
CA LYS A 95 -7.17 -1.70 -14.92
C LYS A 95 -7.22 -0.18 -14.79
N LEU A 96 -6.54 0.35 -13.79
CA LEU A 96 -6.31 1.78 -13.65
C LEU A 96 -4.90 2.13 -14.12
N ALA A 97 -4.73 3.37 -14.59
CA ALA A 97 -3.40 3.94 -14.77
C ALA A 97 -2.69 3.95 -13.41
N ALA A 98 -1.51 3.33 -13.34
CA ALA A 98 -0.76 3.29 -12.09
C ALA A 98 -0.34 4.71 -11.69
N PRO A 99 -0.57 5.11 -10.42
CA PRO A 99 -0.02 6.37 -9.93
C PRO A 99 1.51 6.37 -10.05
N PRO A 100 2.14 7.52 -10.33
CA PRO A 100 3.59 7.58 -10.58
C PRO A 100 4.44 7.32 -9.34
N TYR A 101 3.85 7.34 -8.14
CA TYR A 101 4.55 7.24 -6.85
C TYR A 101 5.49 6.02 -6.76
N GLY A 102 4.97 4.82 -6.98
CA GLY A 102 5.77 3.59 -6.95
C GLY A 102 6.86 3.56 -8.02
N ALA A 103 6.57 4.03 -9.23
CA ALA A 103 7.54 4.10 -10.32
C ALA A 103 8.66 5.10 -10.03
N ILE A 104 8.36 6.23 -9.42
CA ILE A 104 9.37 7.23 -9.00
C ILE A 104 10.27 6.64 -7.93
N LEU A 105 9.74 5.96 -6.93
CA LEU A 105 10.53 5.28 -5.90
C LEU A 105 11.41 4.19 -6.51
N ALA A 106 10.88 3.38 -7.42
CA ALA A 106 11.58 2.27 -8.04
C ALA A 106 12.80 2.71 -8.88
N LYS A 107 12.82 3.93 -9.41
CA LYS A 107 13.97 4.49 -10.10
C LYS A 107 15.22 4.63 -9.22
N ASN A 108 15.05 4.65 -7.91
CA ASN A 108 16.15 4.76 -6.94
C ASN A 108 16.74 3.41 -6.54
N ILE A 109 16.17 2.29 -7.00
CA ILE A 109 16.68 0.96 -6.71
C ILE A 109 18.02 0.78 -7.45
N CYS A 110 19.08 0.45 -6.70
CA CYS A 110 20.38 0.13 -7.26
C CYS A 110 20.27 -1.09 -8.18
N LYS A 111 21.09 -1.13 -9.23
CA LYS A 111 21.11 -2.26 -10.17
C LYS A 111 21.95 -3.44 -9.67
N ASP A 112 22.89 -3.16 -8.76
CA ASP A 112 23.89 -4.12 -8.29
C ASP A 112 23.57 -4.65 -6.89
N GLU A 113 23.83 -5.95 -6.69
CA GLU A 113 23.71 -6.59 -5.37
C GLU A 113 24.93 -6.26 -4.48
N PRO A 114 24.78 -6.27 -3.15
CA PRO A 114 23.57 -6.59 -2.37
C PRO A 114 22.61 -5.41 -2.20
N ARG A 115 22.97 -4.24 -2.69
CA ARG A 115 22.20 -3.00 -2.51
C ARG A 115 20.84 -3.05 -3.20
N ARG A 116 20.75 -3.72 -4.35
CA ARG A 116 19.49 -3.90 -5.06
C ARG A 116 18.42 -4.57 -4.19
N MET A 117 18.78 -5.62 -3.47
CA MET A 117 17.88 -6.31 -2.55
C MET A 117 17.39 -5.36 -1.47
N LEU A 118 18.30 -4.67 -0.79
CA LEU A 118 17.96 -3.70 0.27
C LEU A 118 17.04 -2.60 -0.25
N ASP A 119 17.39 -1.95 -1.35
CA ASP A 119 16.60 -0.87 -1.95
C ASP A 119 15.22 -1.36 -2.36
N SER A 120 15.10 -2.58 -2.89
CA SER A 120 13.81 -3.19 -3.27
C SER A 120 12.88 -3.36 -2.07
N PHE A 121 13.39 -3.82 -0.93
CA PHE A 121 12.62 -3.93 0.31
C PHE A 121 12.26 -2.56 0.88
N LEU A 122 13.18 -1.60 0.85
CA LEU A 122 12.91 -0.23 1.33
C LEU A 122 11.81 0.45 0.49
N VAL A 123 11.84 0.31 -0.82
CA VAL A 123 10.81 0.85 -1.73
C VAL A 123 9.46 0.18 -1.46
N ALA A 124 9.42 -1.14 -1.36
CA ALA A 124 8.20 -1.86 -1.02
C ALA A 124 7.62 -1.40 0.33
N GLY A 125 8.47 -1.27 1.35
CA GLY A 125 8.08 -0.79 2.68
C GLY A 125 7.55 0.65 2.68
N LEU A 126 8.12 1.55 1.88
CA LEU A 126 7.64 2.93 1.75
C LEU A 126 6.28 3.00 1.06
N ILE A 127 6.07 2.19 0.02
CA ILE A 127 4.77 2.09 -0.67
C ILE A 127 3.71 1.59 0.31
N GLU A 128 4.02 0.55 1.07
CA GLU A 128 3.11 -0.01 2.08
C GLU A 128 2.81 0.98 3.20
N ALA A 129 3.81 1.67 3.72
CA ALA A 129 3.65 2.71 4.73
C ALA A 129 2.70 3.84 4.26
N ARG A 130 2.80 4.26 3.00
CA ARG A 130 1.92 5.27 2.42
C ARG A 130 0.49 4.75 2.25
N SER A 131 0.34 3.52 1.80
CA SER A 131 -0.97 2.86 1.69
C SER A 131 -1.65 2.78 3.06
N HIS A 132 -0.94 2.31 4.07
CA HIS A 132 -1.44 2.23 5.43
C HIS A 132 -1.86 3.59 6.00
N GLU A 133 -1.05 4.62 5.84
CA GLU A 133 -1.39 5.99 6.26
C GLU A 133 -2.70 6.46 5.61
N ARG A 134 -2.85 6.27 4.30
CA ARG A 134 -4.05 6.67 3.55
C ARG A 134 -5.30 5.91 4.00
N MET A 135 -5.21 4.61 4.20
CA MET A 135 -6.33 3.82 4.71
C MET A 135 -6.73 4.24 6.13
N ASN A 136 -5.76 4.57 6.98
CA ASN A 136 -6.05 5.12 8.31
C ASN A 136 -6.78 6.46 8.27
N LEU A 137 -6.42 7.34 7.33
CA LEU A 137 -7.12 8.61 7.14
C LEU A 137 -8.58 8.43 6.70
N LEU A 138 -8.88 7.37 5.97
CA LEU A 138 -10.24 7.06 5.51
C LEU A 138 -11.08 6.26 6.52
N SER A 139 -10.49 5.77 7.60
CA SER A 139 -11.15 4.93 8.61
C SER A 139 -11.88 5.70 9.72
N ILE A 140 -12.11 7.01 9.54
CA ILE A 140 -12.79 7.88 10.52
C ILE A 140 -14.29 7.91 10.28
#